data_b0754a11b4f40dab9cd74e2d268f5667
#
_entry.id   b0754a11b4f40dab9cd74e2d268f5667
#
_cell.length_a   1.000
_cell.length_b   1.000
_cell.length_c   1.000
_cell.angle_alpha   90.00
_cell.angle_beta   90.00
_cell.angle_gamma   90.00
#
_symmetry.space_group_name_H-M   'P 1'
#
loop_
_entity.id
_entity.type
_entity.pdbx_description
1 polymer ?
#
loop_
_entity_poly.entity_id
_entity_poly.type
_entity_poly.pdbx_seq_one_letter_code
_entity_poly.pdbx_strand_id
1 'polypeptide(L)'
;MNAIGYVRLSVRDQSRYSLDYQEQSIREYCTRNNIELTALFTDNGESSYTFDRPDYMAVETFIKKHKGQNQYFIIMDHDRFSRNLSEALAKITELEIKFGIKVLATHEQLDIDPTDPNVFMQRAFRYLLANEELLRLRKRTKQGIRHAQESGRFVNRAPFGYTN
;
A
#
# COMPACT_ATOMS: atom_id res chain seq x y z
N MET A 1 10.05 17.28 -13.50
CA MET A 1 9.66 16.91 -12.12
C MET A 1 9.95 15.41 -11.97
N ASN A 2 10.51 14.99 -10.82
CA ASN A 2 10.99 13.63 -10.63
C ASN A 2 10.18 12.91 -9.55
N ALA A 3 9.96 11.62 -9.75
CA ALA A 3 9.20 10.79 -8.82
C ALA A 3 9.90 9.46 -8.53
N ILE A 4 9.57 8.93 -7.36
CA ILE A 4 9.85 7.57 -6.93
C ILE A 4 8.54 6.81 -6.96
N GLY A 5 8.50 5.65 -7.59
CA GLY A 5 7.36 4.74 -7.57
C GLY A 5 7.54 3.64 -6.52
N TYR A 6 6.42 3.21 -5.93
CA TYR A 6 6.43 2.08 -5.02
C TYR A 6 5.23 1.17 -5.27
N VAL A 7 5.52 -0.10 -5.43
CA VAL A 7 4.52 -1.16 -5.64
C VAL A 7 4.69 -2.25 -4.60
N ARG A 8 3.60 -2.89 -4.20
CA ARG A 8 3.63 -3.95 -3.21
C ARG A 8 2.56 -5.01 -3.47
N LEU A 9 2.97 -6.27 -3.30
CA LEU A 9 2.05 -7.41 -3.30
C LEU A 9 2.28 -8.24 -2.04
N SER A 10 1.23 -8.54 -1.28
CA SER A 10 1.32 -9.47 -0.15
C SER A 10 1.05 -10.91 -0.61
N VAL A 11 1.58 -11.89 0.12
CA VAL A 11 1.34 -13.34 -0.14
C VAL A 11 -0.16 -13.68 -0.21
N ARG A 12 -1.00 -12.91 0.48
CA ARG A 12 -2.46 -13.09 0.53
C ARG A 12 -3.23 -12.34 -0.56
N ASP A 13 -2.57 -11.38 -1.22
CA ASP A 13 -3.19 -10.56 -2.27
C ASP A 13 -2.95 -11.17 -3.66
N GLN A 14 -3.35 -12.41 -3.88
CA GLN A 14 -3.31 -13.03 -5.21
C GLN A 14 -4.36 -12.46 -6.18
N SER A 15 -4.91 -11.29 -5.88
CA SER A 15 -6.05 -10.74 -6.59
C SER A 15 -5.76 -9.43 -7.30
N ARG A 16 -6.54 -9.18 -8.29
CA ARG A 16 -6.90 -8.00 -9.11
C ARG A 16 -5.78 -7.04 -9.54
N TYR A 17 -4.71 -6.85 -8.75
CA TYR A 17 -3.67 -5.88 -9.05
C TYR A 17 -2.29 -6.53 -8.89
N SER A 18 -1.84 -7.21 -9.95
CA SER A 18 -0.47 -7.71 -10.05
C SER A 18 0.54 -6.56 -9.89
N LEU A 19 1.78 -6.90 -9.56
CA LEU A 19 2.86 -5.90 -9.51
C LEU A 19 2.97 -5.15 -10.83
N ASP A 20 2.84 -5.87 -11.96
CA ASP A 20 2.88 -5.28 -13.31
C ASP A 20 1.80 -4.24 -13.53
N TYR A 21 0.56 -4.52 -13.07
CA TYR A 21 -0.53 -3.56 -13.17
C TYR A 21 -0.29 -2.30 -12.34
N GLN A 22 0.23 -2.46 -11.11
CA GLN A 22 0.58 -1.32 -10.25
C GLN A 22 1.69 -0.48 -10.89
N GLU A 23 2.73 -1.13 -11.40
CA GLU A 23 3.83 -0.47 -12.11
C GLU A 23 3.32 0.29 -13.33
N GLN A 24 2.51 -0.35 -14.17
CA GLN A 24 1.93 0.27 -15.35
C GLN A 24 1.11 1.51 -14.97
N SER A 25 0.26 1.40 -13.95
CA SER A 25 -0.55 2.54 -13.46
C SER A 25 0.31 3.72 -13.02
N ILE A 26 1.43 3.46 -12.33
CA ILE A 26 2.37 4.50 -11.91
C ILE A 26 3.06 5.12 -13.12
N ARG A 27 3.53 4.33 -14.08
CA ARG A 27 4.19 4.81 -15.30
C ARG A 27 3.24 5.66 -16.16
N GLU A 28 1.99 5.22 -16.33
CA GLU A 28 0.96 5.97 -17.06
C GLU A 28 0.64 7.30 -16.37
N TYR A 29 0.55 7.30 -15.02
CA TYR A 29 0.36 8.53 -14.25
C TYR A 29 1.53 9.49 -14.44
N CYS A 30 2.76 9.01 -14.35
CA CYS A 30 3.96 9.81 -14.57
C CYS A 30 3.99 10.42 -15.98
N THR A 31 3.72 9.61 -17.00
CA THR A 31 3.68 10.06 -18.41
C THR A 31 2.63 11.14 -18.63
N ARG A 32 1.40 10.92 -18.14
CA ARG A 32 0.30 11.87 -18.28
C ARG A 32 0.58 13.22 -17.61
N ASN A 33 1.35 13.22 -16.54
CA ASN A 33 1.66 14.42 -15.77
C ASN A 33 3.06 15.00 -16.06
N ASN A 34 3.77 14.52 -17.08
CA ASN A 34 5.14 14.93 -17.44
C ASN A 34 6.12 14.80 -16.25
N ILE A 35 6.06 13.70 -15.54
CA ILE A 35 6.93 13.36 -14.42
C ILE A 35 7.92 12.28 -14.87
N GLU A 36 9.20 12.45 -14.55
CA GLU A 36 10.22 11.44 -14.74
C GLU A 36 10.23 10.46 -13.57
N LEU A 37 10.00 9.18 -13.84
CA LEU A 37 10.09 8.12 -12.83
C LEU A 37 11.55 7.71 -12.67
N THR A 38 12.21 8.21 -11.63
CA THR A 38 13.66 8.01 -11.40
C THR A 38 13.99 6.66 -10.79
N ALA A 39 13.07 6.10 -10.01
CA ALA A 39 13.22 4.78 -9.40
C ALA A 39 11.84 4.15 -9.15
N LEU A 40 11.80 2.82 -9.20
CA LEU A 40 10.63 2.02 -8.80
C LEU A 40 11.09 0.93 -7.84
N PHE A 41 10.43 0.85 -6.69
CA PHE A 41 10.71 -0.14 -5.65
C PHE A 41 9.55 -1.12 -5.53
N THR A 42 9.86 -2.41 -5.32
CA THR A 42 8.89 -3.49 -5.41
C THR A 42 9.00 -4.45 -4.25
N ASP A 43 8.09 -4.36 -3.28
CA ASP A 43 7.96 -5.35 -2.20
C ASP A 43 7.00 -6.48 -2.59
N ASN A 44 7.56 -7.68 -2.80
CA ASN A 44 6.79 -8.87 -3.15
C ASN A 44 6.72 -9.86 -1.99
N GLY A 45 5.51 -10.18 -1.55
CA GLY A 45 5.28 -11.12 -0.46
C GLY A 45 5.31 -10.49 0.94
N GLU A 46 5.55 -9.19 1.05
CA GLU A 46 5.70 -8.51 2.32
C GLU A 46 4.37 -8.06 2.94
N SER A 47 4.35 -8.01 4.29
CA SER A 47 3.19 -7.59 5.05
C SER A 47 2.87 -6.11 4.80
N SER A 48 1.58 -5.77 4.70
CA SER A 48 1.12 -4.38 4.64
C SER A 48 0.97 -3.71 6.01
N TYR A 49 1.29 -4.42 7.11
CA TYR A 49 1.10 -3.91 8.47
C TYR A 49 2.29 -3.14 9.03
N THR A 50 3.48 -3.41 8.54
CA THR A 50 4.72 -2.75 8.99
C THR A 50 5.49 -2.23 7.79
N PHE A 51 6.34 -1.22 8.02
CA PHE A 51 7.31 -0.73 7.03
C PHE A 51 8.70 -1.37 7.18
N ASP A 52 8.82 -2.39 7.99
CA ASP A 52 10.02 -3.23 8.06
C ASP A 52 10.02 -4.20 6.85
N ARG A 53 10.25 -3.62 5.68
CA ARG A 53 10.25 -4.28 4.37
C ARG A 53 11.54 -3.92 3.65
N PRO A 54 12.20 -4.88 2.99
CA PRO A 54 13.51 -4.65 2.37
C PRO A 54 13.51 -3.49 1.36
N ASP A 55 12.54 -3.47 0.44
CA ASP A 55 12.51 -2.45 -0.60
C ASP A 55 12.00 -1.10 -0.10
N TYR A 56 11.12 -1.06 0.93
CA TYR A 56 10.77 0.20 1.57
C TYR A 56 11.98 0.80 2.33
N MET A 57 12.80 -0.01 2.97
CA MET A 57 14.05 0.45 3.59
C MET A 57 15.04 0.97 2.53
N ALA A 58 15.06 0.33 1.35
CA ALA A 58 15.83 0.82 0.21
C ALA A 58 15.30 2.18 -0.30
N VAL A 59 13.97 2.39 -0.31
CA VAL A 59 13.36 3.70 -0.59
C VAL A 59 13.88 4.78 0.36
N GLU A 60 13.88 4.52 1.67
CA GLU A 60 14.36 5.51 2.64
C GLU A 60 15.84 5.83 2.43
N THR A 61 16.64 4.83 2.12
CA THR A 61 18.07 4.99 1.80
C THR A 61 18.26 5.80 0.52
N PHE A 62 17.48 5.50 -0.52
CA PHE A 62 17.51 6.22 -1.78
C PHE A 62 17.13 7.70 -1.61
N ILE A 63 16.07 7.99 -0.86
CA ILE A 63 15.62 9.36 -0.58
C ILE A 63 16.70 10.15 0.15
N LYS A 64 17.33 9.55 1.17
CA LYS A 64 18.43 10.18 1.92
C LYS A 64 19.63 10.50 1.02
N LYS A 65 19.98 9.60 0.11
CA LYS A 65 21.10 9.74 -0.83
C LYS A 65 20.81 10.80 -1.91
N HIS A 66 19.55 10.92 -2.37
CA HIS A 66 19.12 11.80 -3.45
C HIS A 66 18.21 12.92 -2.93
N LYS A 67 18.57 13.49 -1.78
CA LYS A 67 17.79 14.53 -1.11
C LYS A 67 17.54 15.72 -2.04
N GLY A 68 16.26 16.13 -2.16
CA GLY A 68 15.84 17.27 -2.96
C GLY A 68 15.75 17.01 -4.47
N GLN A 69 16.09 15.80 -4.96
CA GLN A 69 16.01 15.48 -6.38
C GLN A 69 14.62 15.01 -6.81
N ASN A 70 13.87 14.40 -5.89
CA ASN A 70 12.55 13.86 -6.16
C ASN A 70 11.48 14.71 -5.45
N GLN A 71 10.43 15.08 -6.17
CA GLN A 71 9.32 15.88 -5.68
C GLN A 71 8.13 15.03 -5.28
N TYR A 72 8.02 13.83 -5.86
CA TYR A 72 6.85 12.96 -5.69
C TYR A 72 7.24 11.54 -5.29
N PHE A 73 6.39 10.94 -4.44
CA PHE A 73 6.37 9.52 -4.14
C PHE A 73 5.02 8.98 -4.59
N ILE A 74 5.02 8.13 -5.62
CA ILE A 74 3.81 7.71 -6.30
C ILE A 74 3.50 6.26 -5.98
N ILE A 75 2.27 6.02 -5.56
CA ILE A 75 1.69 4.71 -5.27
C ILE A 75 0.44 4.50 -6.12
N MET A 76 0.06 3.27 -6.39
CA MET A 76 -1.18 3.02 -7.13
C MET A 76 -2.40 3.43 -6.31
N ASP A 77 -2.45 3.02 -5.05
CA ASP A 77 -3.49 3.39 -4.09
C ASP A 77 -2.94 3.33 -2.65
N HIS A 78 -3.60 4.02 -1.74
CA HIS A 78 -3.18 4.12 -0.33
C HIS A 78 -3.15 2.76 0.39
N ASP A 79 -4.03 1.82 0.05
CA ASP A 79 -4.03 0.47 0.63
C ASP A 79 -2.81 -0.37 0.16
N ARG A 80 -2.21 0.00 -0.97
CA ARG A 80 -0.94 -0.59 -1.45
C ARG A 80 0.24 -0.08 -0.64
N PHE A 81 0.19 1.15 -0.16
CA PHE A 81 1.24 1.71 0.69
C PHE A 81 1.24 1.06 2.08
N SER A 82 0.12 1.13 2.81
CA SER A 82 -0.06 0.45 4.09
C SER A 82 -1.54 0.20 4.39
N ARG A 83 -1.81 -0.83 5.18
CA ARG A 83 -3.12 -1.08 5.80
C ARG A 83 -3.14 -0.68 7.28
N ASN A 84 -2.04 -0.19 7.81
CA ASN A 84 -1.94 0.37 9.15
C ASN A 84 -2.02 1.88 9.06
N LEU A 85 -3.16 2.45 9.47
CA LEU A 85 -3.42 3.89 9.41
C LEU A 85 -2.33 4.71 10.10
N SER A 86 -1.98 4.34 11.33
CA SER A 86 -1.02 5.12 12.13
C SER A 86 0.35 5.17 11.50
N GLU A 87 0.86 4.03 11.03
CA GLU A 87 2.16 3.98 10.34
C GLU A 87 2.12 4.67 8.98
N ALA A 88 1.02 4.51 8.21
CA ALA A 88 0.88 5.16 6.93
C ALA A 88 0.94 6.68 7.07
N LEU A 89 0.14 7.25 7.98
CA LEU A 89 0.12 8.69 8.21
C LEU A 89 1.46 9.20 8.73
N ALA A 90 2.12 8.48 9.65
CA ALA A 90 3.44 8.85 10.14
C ALA A 90 4.47 8.89 9.01
N LYS A 91 4.48 7.88 8.12
CA LYS A 91 5.40 7.81 6.99
C LYS A 91 5.11 8.86 5.91
N ILE A 92 3.84 9.13 5.62
CA ILE A 92 3.45 10.21 4.70
C ILE A 92 3.92 11.56 5.27
N THR A 93 3.65 11.82 6.54
CA THR A 93 4.09 13.04 7.22
C THR A 93 5.62 13.18 7.19
N GLU A 94 6.35 12.08 7.42
CA GLU A 94 7.81 12.08 7.32
C GLU A 94 8.29 12.44 5.91
N LEU A 95 7.71 11.83 4.87
CA LEU A 95 8.06 12.10 3.48
C LEU A 95 7.76 13.55 3.09
N GLU A 96 6.60 14.06 3.46
CA GLU A 96 6.13 15.39 3.06
C GLU A 96 6.81 16.51 3.86
N ILE A 97 6.92 16.38 5.19
CA ILE A 97 7.47 17.43 6.03
C ILE A 97 9.00 17.39 6.09
N LYS A 98 9.59 16.19 6.29
CA LYS A 98 11.04 16.07 6.49
C LYS A 98 11.83 16.06 5.20
N PHE A 99 11.28 15.44 4.14
CA PHE A 99 11.98 15.29 2.87
C PHE A 99 11.41 16.20 1.76
N GLY A 100 10.25 16.83 1.96
CA GLY A 100 9.60 17.66 0.96
C GLY A 100 9.09 16.88 -0.25
N ILE A 101 8.83 15.58 -0.07
CA ILE A 101 8.38 14.68 -1.12
C ILE A 101 6.88 14.45 -0.96
N LYS A 102 6.08 14.94 -1.91
CA LYS A 102 4.63 14.81 -1.89
C LYS A 102 4.22 13.37 -2.22
N VAL A 103 3.42 12.75 -1.36
CA VAL A 103 2.91 11.39 -1.57
C VAL A 103 1.59 11.46 -2.33
N LEU A 104 1.49 10.75 -3.46
CA LEU A 104 0.32 10.75 -4.34
C LEU A 104 -0.09 9.34 -4.75
N ALA A 105 -1.39 9.07 -4.72
CA ALA A 105 -1.95 7.91 -5.39
C ALA A 105 -2.26 8.25 -6.86
N THR A 106 -2.26 7.25 -7.75
CA THR A 106 -2.43 7.46 -9.21
C THR A 106 -3.77 8.07 -9.63
N HIS A 107 -4.74 8.14 -8.72
CA HIS A 107 -6.04 8.81 -8.92
C HIS A 107 -6.08 10.23 -8.33
N GLU A 108 -5.04 10.68 -7.64
CA GLU A 108 -4.96 12.03 -7.07
C GLU A 108 -4.34 13.02 -8.05
N GLN A 109 -4.66 14.30 -7.86
CA GLN A 109 -4.11 15.40 -8.67
C GLN A 109 -2.77 15.87 -8.11
N LEU A 110 -1.93 16.45 -8.97
CA LEU A 110 -0.60 16.93 -8.57
C LEU A 110 -0.63 18.15 -7.65
N ASP A 111 -1.68 18.96 -7.74
CA ASP A 111 -1.85 20.21 -7.03
C ASP A 111 -2.40 20.05 -5.60
N ILE A 112 -2.62 18.81 -5.14
CA ILE A 112 -3.00 18.54 -3.77
C ILE A 112 -2.02 19.23 -2.81
N ASP A 113 -2.54 20.03 -1.89
CA ASP A 113 -1.78 20.61 -0.80
C ASP A 113 -1.70 19.64 0.39
N PRO A 114 -0.51 19.08 0.70
CA PRO A 114 -0.36 18.16 1.82
C PRO A 114 -0.63 18.78 3.18
N THR A 115 -0.56 20.13 3.28
CA THR A 115 -0.79 20.88 4.52
C THR A 115 -2.26 21.19 4.75
N ASP A 116 -3.13 20.98 3.75
CA ASP A 116 -4.57 21.18 3.88
C ASP A 116 -5.17 20.12 4.81
N PRO A 117 -5.82 20.52 5.92
CA PRO A 117 -6.51 19.58 6.83
C PRO A 117 -7.55 18.69 6.13
N ASN A 118 -8.19 19.18 5.06
CA ASN A 118 -9.16 18.38 4.31
C ASN A 118 -8.49 17.24 3.56
N VAL A 119 -7.32 17.47 2.98
CA VAL A 119 -6.52 16.43 2.31
C VAL A 119 -6.08 15.37 3.32
N PHE A 120 -5.61 15.80 4.48
CA PHE A 120 -5.27 14.89 5.57
C PHE A 120 -6.48 14.04 6.01
N MET A 121 -7.63 14.68 6.23
CA MET A 121 -8.88 13.99 6.60
C MET A 121 -9.32 12.98 5.55
N GLN A 122 -9.29 13.34 4.26
CA GLN A 122 -9.64 12.44 3.16
C GLN A 122 -8.72 11.22 3.11
N ARG A 123 -7.42 11.42 3.25
CA ARG A 123 -6.43 10.33 3.30
C ARG A 123 -6.65 9.43 4.51
N ALA A 124 -6.81 10.01 5.70
CA ALA A 124 -7.09 9.25 6.91
C ALA A 124 -8.38 8.41 6.77
N PHE A 125 -9.43 8.98 6.17
CA PHE A 125 -10.68 8.27 5.93
C PHE A 125 -10.53 7.10 4.96
N ARG A 126 -9.75 7.25 3.87
CA ARG A 126 -9.43 6.14 2.93
C ARG A 126 -8.72 4.98 3.64
N TYR A 127 -7.72 5.29 4.48
CA TYR A 127 -7.03 4.27 5.27
C TYR A 127 -7.96 3.59 6.29
N LEU A 128 -8.88 4.34 6.90
CA LEU A 128 -9.88 3.76 7.82
C LEU A 128 -10.81 2.80 7.10
N LEU A 129 -11.32 3.17 5.92
CA LEU A 129 -12.19 2.30 5.11
C LEU A 129 -11.47 1.02 4.70
N ALA A 130 -10.22 1.13 4.22
CA ALA A 130 -9.42 -0.03 3.84
C ALA A 130 -9.17 -0.98 5.04
N ASN A 131 -8.94 -0.43 6.22
CA ASN A 131 -8.78 -1.22 7.44
C ASN A 131 -10.10 -1.84 7.92
N GLU A 132 -11.21 -1.13 7.82
CA GLU A 132 -12.53 -1.65 8.19
C GLU A 132 -12.93 -2.84 7.31
N GLU A 133 -12.74 -2.77 6.01
CA GLU A 133 -13.02 -3.88 5.09
C GLU A 133 -12.24 -5.13 5.47
N LEU A 134 -10.96 -4.98 5.81
CA LEU A 134 -10.12 -6.08 6.26
C LEU A 134 -10.61 -6.68 7.58
N LEU A 135 -11.01 -5.85 8.55
CA LEU A 135 -11.57 -6.31 9.82
C LEU A 135 -12.89 -7.06 9.62
N ARG A 136 -13.76 -6.55 8.75
CA ARG A 136 -15.01 -7.23 8.36
C ARG A 136 -14.75 -8.57 7.70
N LEU A 137 -13.78 -8.65 6.78
CA LEU A 137 -13.39 -9.89 6.13
C LEU A 137 -12.88 -10.92 7.14
N ARG A 138 -12.00 -10.51 8.05
CA ARG A 138 -11.49 -11.36 9.13
C ARG A 138 -12.61 -11.88 10.02
N LYS A 139 -13.56 -11.03 10.41
CA LYS A 139 -14.71 -11.41 11.22
C LYS A 139 -15.57 -12.45 10.49
N ARG A 140 -15.88 -12.22 9.21
CA ARG A 140 -16.63 -13.18 8.38
C ARG A 140 -15.92 -14.52 8.26
N THR A 141 -14.62 -14.50 7.99
CA THR A 141 -13.81 -15.74 7.90
C THR A 141 -13.82 -16.50 9.22
N LYS A 142 -13.61 -15.81 10.35
CA LYS A 142 -13.64 -16.43 11.68
C LYS A 142 -15.02 -17.01 12.01
N GLN A 143 -16.10 -16.32 11.66
CA GLN A 143 -17.47 -16.82 11.84
C GLN A 143 -17.73 -18.02 10.94
N GLY A 144 -17.30 -18.00 9.67
CA GLY A 144 -17.45 -19.12 8.75
C GLY A 144 -16.69 -20.37 9.23
N ILE A 145 -15.46 -20.21 9.71
CA ILE A 145 -14.67 -21.30 10.30
C ILE A 145 -15.40 -21.88 11.53
N ARG A 146 -15.87 -21.02 12.42
CA ARG A 146 -16.60 -21.46 13.62
C ARG A 146 -17.87 -22.24 13.27
N HIS A 147 -18.66 -21.72 12.35
CA HIS A 147 -19.89 -22.38 11.89
C HIS A 147 -19.61 -23.74 11.25
N ALA A 148 -18.55 -23.82 10.44
CA ALA A 148 -18.13 -25.08 9.84
C ALA A 148 -17.70 -26.11 10.89
N GLN A 149 -16.94 -25.67 11.92
CA GLN A 149 -16.55 -26.53 13.06
C GLN A 149 -17.76 -27.01 13.88
N GLU A 150 -18.69 -26.11 14.19
CA GLU A 150 -19.95 -26.43 14.89
C GLU A 150 -20.82 -27.41 14.09
N SER A 151 -20.73 -27.38 12.75
CA SER A 151 -21.39 -28.31 11.83
C SER A 151 -20.62 -29.62 11.63
N GLY A 152 -19.55 -29.87 12.39
CA GLY A 152 -18.73 -31.07 12.28
C GLY A 152 -17.81 -31.13 11.07
N ARG A 153 -17.64 -30.00 10.32
CA ARG A 153 -16.74 -29.95 9.18
C ARG A 153 -15.30 -29.67 9.62
N PHE A 154 -14.35 -30.39 9.04
CA PHE A 154 -12.92 -30.08 9.21
C PHE A 154 -12.55 -28.90 8.32
N VAL A 155 -12.05 -27.81 8.91
CA VAL A 155 -11.80 -26.54 8.21
C VAL A 155 -10.33 -26.32 7.83
N ASN A 156 -9.44 -27.23 8.21
CA ASN A 156 -8.04 -27.21 7.83
C ASN A 156 -7.81 -28.16 6.63
N ARG A 157 -6.57 -28.15 6.12
CA ARG A 157 -6.16 -29.13 5.12
C ARG A 157 -6.38 -30.54 5.67
N ALA A 158 -7.04 -31.40 4.90
CA ALA A 158 -7.30 -32.77 5.32
C ALA A 158 -6.01 -33.45 5.80
N PRO A 159 -6.04 -34.24 6.90
CA PRO A 159 -4.92 -35.07 7.30
C PRO A 159 -4.56 -36.05 6.18
N PHE A 160 -3.32 -36.53 6.20
CA PHE A 160 -2.86 -37.50 5.22
C PHE A 160 -3.79 -38.74 5.21
N GLY A 161 -4.26 -39.11 4.02
CA GLY A 161 -5.18 -40.23 3.82
C GLY A 161 -6.68 -39.87 3.87
N TYR A 162 -7.02 -38.58 4.06
CA TYR A 162 -8.41 -38.11 4.04
C TYR A 162 -8.59 -37.04 2.94
N THR A 163 -9.81 -36.97 2.40
CA THR A 163 -10.25 -35.91 1.49
C THR A 163 -11.23 -34.98 2.21
N ASN A 164 -11.20 -33.68 1.90
CA ASN A 164 -12.20 -32.72 2.37
C ASN A 164 -13.47 -32.83 1.55
#